data_3e1a33d49c1d63fecd6a37b3b1f593c7
#
_entry.id   3e1a33d49c1d63fecd6a37b3b1f593c7
#
_cell.length_a   1.000
_cell.length_b   1.000
_cell.length_c   1.000
_cell.angle_alpha   90.00
_cell.angle_beta   90.00
_cell.angle_gamma   90.00
#
_symmetry.space_group_name_H-M   'P 1'
#
loop_
_entity.id
_entity.type
_entity.pdbx_description
1 polymer ?
#
loop_
_entity_poly.entity_id
_entity_poly.type
_entity_poly.pdbx_seq_one_letter_code
_entity_poly.pdbx_strand_id
1 'polypeptide(L)'
;MGMNYKDLGRRIRMLRQKQHMTQEQLAEKIDMSASFLGHIERGSRVASLETLVKICNVLDTNPGFLLAASLTCDTSYTPTGLTPEVKEKLCTLLFLAHEVVMNTPTDPAHN
;
A
#
# COMPACT_ATOMS: atom_id res chain seq x y z
N MET A 1 3.18 14.61 14.62
CA MET A 1 3.24 13.62 13.66
C MET A 1 1.90 13.05 13.41
N GLY A 2 1.31 13.31 12.36
CA GLY A 2 -0.02 12.81 12.06
C GLY A 2 -0.01 11.87 10.89
N MET A 3 -1.15 11.28 10.64
CA MET A 3 -1.33 10.45 9.46
C MET A 3 -1.40 11.31 8.21
N ASN A 4 -0.75 10.86 7.16
CA ASN A 4 -0.87 11.52 5.87
C ASN A 4 -1.94 10.80 5.06
N TYR A 5 -3.19 11.20 5.29
CA TYR A 5 -4.32 10.53 4.64
C TYR A 5 -4.34 10.76 3.13
N LYS A 6 -3.81 11.90 2.68
CA LYS A 6 -3.75 12.15 1.24
C LYS A 6 -2.79 11.19 0.57
N ASP A 7 -1.64 10.94 1.19
CA ASP A 7 -0.69 10.01 0.63
C ASP A 7 -1.24 8.60 0.63
N LEU A 8 -1.89 8.21 1.72
CA LEU A 8 -2.52 6.90 1.81
C LEU A 8 -3.53 6.73 0.68
N GLY A 9 -4.40 7.71 0.51
CA GLY A 9 -5.42 7.64 -0.53
C GLY A 9 -4.82 7.60 -1.92
N ARG A 10 -3.76 8.38 -2.14
CA ARG A 10 -3.08 8.40 -3.43
C ARG A 10 -2.48 7.03 -3.76
N ARG A 11 -1.90 6.38 -2.76
CA ARG A 11 -1.32 5.06 -2.98
C ARG A 11 -2.39 4.01 -3.25
N ILE A 12 -3.52 4.10 -2.57
CA ILE A 12 -4.64 3.21 -2.84
C ILE A 12 -5.11 3.40 -4.29
N ARG A 13 -5.27 4.67 -4.69
CA ARG A 13 -5.71 4.96 -6.05
C ARG A 13 -4.72 4.45 -7.08
N MET A 14 -3.43 4.64 -6.82
CA MET A 14 -2.39 4.20 -7.73
C MET A 14 -2.45 2.69 -7.93
N LEU A 15 -2.57 1.94 -6.85
CA LEU A 15 -2.63 0.48 -6.94
C LEU A 15 -3.91 0.02 -7.61
N ARG A 16 -5.02 0.71 -7.34
CA ARG A 16 -6.29 0.38 -7.97
C ARG A 16 -6.19 0.55 -9.49
N GLN A 17 -5.64 1.70 -9.91
CA GLN A 17 -5.51 1.98 -11.33
C GLN A 17 -4.53 1.03 -12.00
N LYS A 18 -3.49 0.66 -11.29
CA LYS A 18 -2.51 -0.27 -11.82
C LYS A 18 -3.14 -1.63 -12.10
N GLN A 19 -4.15 -1.99 -11.33
CA GLN A 19 -4.85 -3.25 -11.54
C GLN A 19 -6.09 -3.07 -12.39
N HIS A 20 -6.24 -1.90 -13.02
CA HIS A 20 -7.32 -1.62 -13.97
C HIS A 20 -8.71 -1.73 -13.34
N MET A 21 -8.82 -1.33 -12.08
CA MET A 21 -10.11 -1.33 -11.40
C MET A 21 -10.67 0.07 -11.32
N THR A 22 -12.00 0.20 -11.48
CA THR A 22 -12.67 1.45 -11.21
C THR A 22 -12.91 1.57 -9.72
N GLN A 23 -13.28 2.79 -9.28
CA GLN A 23 -13.66 2.97 -7.87
C GLN A 23 -14.82 2.08 -7.50
N GLU A 24 -15.79 1.94 -8.41
CA GLU A 24 -16.95 1.09 -8.16
C GLU A 24 -16.53 -0.37 -7.97
N GLN A 25 -15.61 -0.83 -8.79
CA GLN A 25 -15.17 -2.22 -8.72
C GLN A 25 -14.44 -2.50 -7.41
N LEU A 26 -13.54 -1.61 -7.02
CA LEU A 26 -12.84 -1.81 -5.76
C LEU A 26 -13.80 -1.68 -4.58
N ALA A 27 -14.68 -0.69 -4.61
CA ALA A 27 -15.63 -0.48 -3.54
C ALA A 27 -16.50 -1.71 -3.33
N GLU A 28 -16.93 -2.32 -4.42
CA GLU A 28 -17.73 -3.53 -4.33
C GLU A 28 -16.96 -4.65 -3.64
N LYS A 29 -15.69 -4.78 -3.98
CA LYS A 29 -14.87 -5.85 -3.41
C LYS A 29 -14.59 -5.65 -1.93
N ILE A 30 -14.61 -4.40 -1.46
CA ILE A 30 -14.38 -4.13 -0.03
C ILE A 30 -15.67 -3.79 0.69
N ASP A 31 -16.79 -4.00 0.02
CA ASP A 31 -18.13 -3.89 0.62
C ASP A 31 -18.40 -2.49 1.15
N MET A 32 -18.17 -1.49 0.33
CA MET A 32 -18.50 -0.11 0.67
C MET A 32 -18.87 0.66 -0.59
N SER A 33 -19.37 1.89 -0.41
CA SER A 33 -19.80 2.67 -1.54
C SER A 33 -18.61 3.26 -2.30
N ALA A 34 -18.78 3.46 -3.59
CA ALA A 34 -17.75 4.11 -4.40
C ALA A 34 -17.51 5.53 -3.92
N SER A 35 -18.56 6.21 -3.43
CA SER A 35 -18.43 7.56 -2.91
C SER A 35 -17.50 7.58 -1.70
N PHE A 36 -17.66 6.63 -0.79
CA PHE A 36 -16.82 6.57 0.39
C PHE A 36 -15.38 6.25 0.02
N LEU A 37 -15.20 5.31 -0.91
CA LEU A 37 -13.86 5.01 -1.38
C LEU A 37 -13.22 6.23 -2.02
N GLY A 38 -13.98 7.00 -2.79
CA GLY A 38 -13.46 8.22 -3.38
C GLY A 38 -12.99 9.20 -2.33
N HIS A 39 -13.72 9.32 -1.22
CA HIS A 39 -13.30 10.19 -0.13
C HIS A 39 -12.01 9.69 0.50
N ILE A 40 -11.85 8.37 0.64
CA ILE A 40 -10.62 7.81 1.18
C ILE A 40 -9.47 8.11 0.23
N GLU A 41 -9.68 7.95 -1.06
CA GLU A 41 -8.62 8.18 -2.05
C GLU A 41 -8.20 9.64 -2.08
N ARG A 42 -9.11 10.56 -1.80
CA ARG A 42 -8.77 11.98 -1.76
C ARG A 42 -8.23 12.43 -0.40
N GLY A 43 -8.26 11.53 0.59
CA GLY A 43 -7.78 11.88 1.92
C GLY A 43 -8.77 12.65 2.75
N SER A 44 -10.03 12.75 2.32
CA SER A 44 -11.04 13.49 3.06
C SER A 44 -11.80 12.62 4.05
N ARG A 45 -11.58 11.32 4.05
CA ARG A 45 -12.19 10.42 5.02
C ARG A 45 -11.14 9.41 5.47
N VAL A 46 -11.31 8.95 6.70
CA VAL A 46 -10.39 7.99 7.29
C VAL A 46 -10.94 6.60 7.08
N ALA A 47 -10.10 5.68 6.61
CA ALA A 47 -10.47 4.29 6.51
C ALA A 47 -10.31 3.64 7.87
N SER A 48 -11.28 2.83 8.27
CA SER A 48 -11.12 2.06 9.49
C SER A 48 -10.03 1.02 9.27
N LEU A 49 -9.54 0.47 10.36
CA LEU A 49 -8.51 -0.55 10.27
C LEU A 49 -9.04 -1.75 9.48
N GLU A 50 -10.29 -2.11 9.72
CA GLU A 50 -10.90 -3.22 9.00
C GLU A 50 -10.96 -2.94 7.51
N THR A 51 -11.36 -1.72 7.14
CA THR A 51 -11.40 -1.32 5.73
C THR A 51 -10.00 -1.36 5.12
N LEU A 52 -9.01 -0.89 5.87
CA LEU A 52 -7.63 -0.91 5.38
C LEU A 52 -7.16 -2.33 5.10
N VAL A 53 -7.51 -3.27 5.98
CA VAL A 53 -7.16 -4.67 5.77
C VAL A 53 -7.82 -5.21 4.51
N LYS A 54 -9.09 -4.88 4.31
CA LYS A 54 -9.80 -5.32 3.10
C LYS A 54 -9.15 -4.77 1.84
N ILE A 55 -8.77 -3.49 1.88
CA ILE A 55 -8.10 -2.87 0.74
C ILE A 55 -6.77 -3.57 0.45
N CYS A 56 -6.00 -3.84 1.49
CA CYS A 56 -4.72 -4.52 1.30
C CYS A 56 -4.90 -5.89 0.68
N ASN A 57 -5.91 -6.62 1.13
CA ASN A 57 -6.15 -7.97 0.61
C ASN A 57 -6.59 -7.95 -0.85
N VAL A 58 -7.45 -6.99 -1.20
CA VAL A 58 -7.96 -6.92 -2.58
C VAL A 58 -6.86 -6.42 -3.52
N LEU A 59 -6.08 -5.44 -3.09
CA LEU A 59 -5.02 -4.86 -3.94
C LEU A 59 -3.73 -5.65 -3.85
N ASP A 60 -3.69 -6.69 -3.02
CA ASP A 60 -2.52 -7.55 -2.86
C ASP A 60 -1.30 -6.71 -2.48
N THR A 61 -1.47 -5.87 -1.48
CA THR A 61 -0.40 -5.05 -0.98
C THR A 61 -0.34 -5.16 0.54
N ASN A 62 0.67 -4.58 1.14
CA ASN A 62 0.79 -4.61 2.59
C ASN A 62 0.55 -3.22 3.16
N PRO A 63 0.10 -3.13 4.40
CA PRO A 63 -0.19 -1.83 5.00
C PRO A 63 1.06 -0.97 5.16
N GLY A 64 2.23 -1.58 5.23
CA GLY A 64 3.47 -0.81 5.32
C GLY A 64 3.67 0.07 4.10
N PHE A 65 3.37 -0.42 2.92
CA PHE A 65 3.48 0.38 1.71
C PHE A 65 2.45 1.51 1.72
N LEU A 66 1.22 1.20 2.08
CA LEU A 66 0.16 2.21 2.07
C LEU A 66 0.41 3.30 3.10
N LEU A 67 1.02 2.96 4.21
CA LEU A 67 1.25 3.90 5.30
C LEU A 67 2.65 4.47 5.31
N ALA A 68 3.43 4.22 4.26
CA ALA A 68 4.85 4.54 4.26
C ALA A 68 5.14 6.00 4.59
N ALA A 69 4.32 6.92 4.09
CA ALA A 69 4.57 8.34 4.33
C ALA A 69 4.25 8.74 5.76
N SER A 70 3.50 7.93 6.48
CA SER A 70 3.13 8.22 7.86
C SER A 70 4.00 7.49 8.86
N LEU A 71 4.73 6.48 8.39
CA LEU A 71 5.61 5.72 9.28
C LEU A 71 6.92 6.45 9.44
N THR A 72 7.40 6.51 10.67
CA THR A 72 8.67 7.14 10.95
C THR A 72 9.72 6.05 11.02
N CYS A 73 10.69 6.12 10.11
CA CYS A 73 11.82 5.23 10.22
C CYS A 73 12.75 5.80 11.26
N ASP A 74 12.97 5.05 12.32
CA ASP A 74 13.87 5.50 13.37
C ASP A 74 15.28 5.29 12.86
N THR A 75 15.89 6.38 12.43
CA THR A 75 17.22 6.30 11.87
C THR A 75 18.26 5.97 12.91
N SER A 76 17.96 6.21 14.18
CA SER A 76 18.90 5.90 15.23
C SER A 76 19.05 4.39 15.41
N TYR A 77 18.17 3.64 14.79
CA TYR A 77 18.17 2.21 14.92
C TYR A 77 18.77 1.52 13.71
N THR A 78 19.55 2.24 12.92
CA THR A 78 20.14 1.65 11.72
C THR A 78 21.50 1.07 12.11
N PRO A 79 21.61 -0.24 12.22
CA PRO A 79 22.83 -0.83 12.74
C PRO A 79 23.99 -0.76 11.78
N THR A 80 23.76 -0.51 10.53
CA THR A 80 24.81 -0.49 9.53
C THR A 80 25.22 0.91 9.13
N GLY A 81 24.67 1.92 9.77
CA GLY A 81 25.00 3.29 9.38
C GLY A 81 24.38 3.75 8.09
N LEU A 82 23.32 3.09 7.64
CA LEU A 82 22.65 3.51 6.43
C LEU A 82 22.01 4.87 6.62
N THR A 83 22.08 5.70 5.59
CA THR A 83 21.40 6.99 5.65
C THR A 83 19.90 6.76 5.50
N PRO A 84 19.09 7.74 5.93
CA PRO A 84 17.63 7.59 5.75
C PRO A 84 17.24 7.38 4.30
N GLU A 85 17.93 8.04 3.38
CA GLU A 85 17.62 7.89 1.97
C GLU A 85 17.89 6.47 1.48
N VAL A 86 19.02 5.92 1.88
CA VAL A 86 19.37 4.56 1.48
C VAL A 86 18.39 3.57 2.10
N LYS A 87 18.01 3.82 3.35
CA LYS A 87 17.08 2.94 4.03
C LYS A 87 15.73 2.93 3.33
N GLU A 88 15.26 4.10 2.90
CA GLU A 88 14.00 4.19 2.20
C GLU A 88 14.06 3.45 0.87
N LYS A 89 15.15 3.62 0.13
CA LYS A 89 15.31 2.92 -1.13
C LYS A 89 15.38 1.43 -0.93
N LEU A 90 16.04 0.99 0.12
CA LEU A 90 16.13 -0.43 0.42
C LEU A 90 14.76 -1.00 0.73
N CYS A 91 13.96 -0.29 1.51
CA CYS A 91 12.60 -0.74 1.82
C CYS A 91 11.77 -0.85 0.55
N THR A 92 11.91 0.12 -0.35
CA THR A 92 11.18 0.10 -1.62
C THR A 92 11.61 -1.11 -2.46
N LEU A 93 12.91 -1.36 -2.52
CA LEU A 93 13.41 -2.51 -3.28
C LEU A 93 12.92 -3.82 -2.69
N LEU A 94 12.89 -3.93 -1.37
CA LEU A 94 12.41 -5.14 -0.73
C LEU A 94 10.92 -5.34 -1.03
N PHE A 95 10.15 -4.25 -1.03
CA PHE A 95 8.74 -4.36 -1.35
C PHE A 95 8.55 -4.81 -2.80
N LEU A 96 9.31 -4.21 -3.72
CA LEU A 96 9.21 -4.58 -5.13
C LEU A 96 9.66 -6.02 -5.35
N ALA A 97 10.70 -6.45 -4.66
CA ALA A 97 11.16 -7.82 -4.77
C ALA A 97 10.10 -8.79 -4.27
N HIS A 98 9.46 -8.44 -3.15
CA HIS A 98 8.39 -9.27 -2.62
C HIS A 98 7.24 -9.35 -3.62
N GLU A 99 6.87 -8.22 -4.21
CA GLU A 99 5.78 -8.19 -5.16
C GLU A 99 6.10 -9.02 -6.40
N VAL A 100 7.34 -8.97 -6.87
CA VAL A 100 7.74 -9.76 -8.02
C VAL A 100 7.65 -11.25 -7.70
N VAL A 101 8.11 -11.64 -6.52
CA VAL A 101 8.05 -13.04 -6.12
C VAL A 101 6.60 -13.51 -6.02
N MET A 102 5.73 -12.67 -5.47
CA MET A 102 4.34 -13.05 -5.31
C MET A 102 3.59 -13.10 -6.62
N ASN A 103 3.99 -12.28 -7.59
CA ASN A 103 3.28 -12.20 -8.86
C ASN A 103 3.93 -13.02 -9.96
N THR A 104 5.11 -13.56 -9.75
CA THR A 104 5.76 -14.39 -10.74
C THR A 104 5.03 -15.70 -10.83
N PRO A 105 4.75 -16.17 -12.00
CA PRO A 105 4.12 -17.48 -12.14
C PRO A 105 5.00 -18.47 -11.47
N THR A 106 4.39 -19.25 -10.72
CA THR A 106 5.08 -20.23 -10.03
C THR A 106 5.77 -21.05 -10.99
N ASP A 107 6.94 -21.25 -10.73
CA ASP A 107 7.64 -21.99 -11.59
C ASP A 107 7.07 -23.25 -11.72
N PRO A 108 6.81 -23.52 -12.78
CA PRO A 108 6.26 -24.76 -13.07
C PRO A 108 7.22 -25.81 -12.96
N ALA A 109 8.37 -25.46 -13.03
CA ALA A 109 9.30 -26.48 -12.83
C ALA A 109 8.98 -27.02 -11.58
N HIS A 110 8.38 -26.24 -10.86
CA HIS A 110 7.99 -26.76 -9.71
C HIS A 110 6.60 -26.97 -9.91
N ASN A 111 6.30 -26.99 -10.97
CA ASN A 111 5.04 -27.45 -11.17
C ASN A 111 5.20 -28.35 -12.24
#